data_b027a02f4cd15ad355b874a8ef7ddb88
#
_entry.id   b027a02f4cd15ad355b874a8ef7ddb88
#
_cell.length_a   1.000
_cell.length_b   1.000
_cell.length_c   1.000
_cell.angle_alpha   90.00
_cell.angle_beta   90.00
_cell.angle_gamma   90.00
#
_symmetry.space_group_name_H-M   'P 1'
#
loop_
_entity.id
_entity.type
_entity.pdbx_description
1 polymer ?
#
loop_
_entity_poly.entity_id
_entity_poly.type
_entity_poly.pdbx_seq_one_letter_code
_entity_poly.pdbx_strand_id
1 'polypeptide(L)' 'MNDYMILGLLDREDKENLKGLILDLCHLDKNNYARVKDLIHKR' A
#
# COMPACT_ATOMS: atom_id res chain seq x y z
N MET A 1 13.23 -4.13 10.29
CA MET A 1 12.45 -4.60 9.13
C MET A 1 13.23 -4.39 7.86
N ASN A 2 13.24 -5.39 6.99
CA ASN A 2 13.98 -5.32 5.73
C ASN A 2 13.07 -4.81 4.60
N ASP A 3 13.12 -3.51 4.36
CA ASP A 3 12.28 -2.87 3.35
C ASP A 3 12.64 -3.28 1.93
N TYR A 4 13.88 -3.73 1.71
CA TYR A 4 14.32 -4.10 0.37
C TYR A 4 13.56 -5.30 -0.19
N MET A 5 13.20 -6.25 0.67
CA MET A 5 12.44 -7.41 0.25
C MET A 5 11.07 -7.01 -0.30
N ILE A 6 10.34 -6.20 0.45
CA ILE A 6 9.00 -5.78 0.03
C ILE A 6 9.07 -4.83 -1.17
N LEU A 7 10.07 -3.95 -1.23
CA LEU A 7 10.25 -3.06 -2.36
C LEU A 7 10.51 -3.83 -3.64
N GLY A 8 11.31 -4.91 -3.56
CA GLY A 8 11.57 -5.76 -4.72
C GLY A 8 10.31 -6.45 -5.23
N LEU A 9 9.44 -6.90 -4.31
CA LEU A 9 8.17 -7.50 -4.69
C LEU A 9 7.24 -6.49 -5.34
N LEU A 10 7.18 -5.29 -4.79
CA LEU A 10 6.31 -4.22 -5.31
C LEU A 10 6.76 -3.75 -6.70
N ASP A 11 8.07 -3.72 -6.94
CA ASP A 11 8.62 -3.30 -8.24
C ASP A 11 8.15 -4.17 -9.40
N ARG A 12 7.76 -5.40 -9.11
CA ARG A 12 7.30 -6.36 -10.13
C ARG A 12 5.82 -6.21 -10.45
N GLU A 13 5.11 -5.43 -9.64
CA GLU A 13 3.67 -5.28 -9.81
C GLU A 13 3.37 -4.07 -10.69
N ASP A 14 2.32 -4.18 -11.51
CA ASP A 14 1.88 -3.04 -12.28
C ASP A 14 1.02 -2.11 -11.42
N LYS A 15 0.72 -0.95 -11.97
CA LYS A 15 -0.03 0.10 -11.26
C LYS A 15 -1.39 -0.38 -10.76
N GLU A 16 -2.10 -1.15 -11.58
CA GLU A 16 -3.42 -1.64 -11.20
C GLU A 16 -3.35 -2.64 -10.06
N ASN A 17 -2.34 -3.50 -10.08
CA ASN A 17 -2.13 -4.45 -8.99
C ASN A 17 -1.77 -3.74 -7.69
N LEU A 18 -0.95 -2.68 -7.77
CA LEU A 18 -0.60 -1.90 -6.59
C LEU A 18 -1.83 -1.24 -5.97
N LYS A 19 -2.72 -0.72 -6.80
CA LYS A 19 -3.99 -0.16 -6.32
C LYS A 19 -4.81 -1.21 -5.58
N GLY A 20 -4.90 -2.41 -6.15
CA GLY A 20 -5.62 -3.51 -5.54
C GLY A 20 -5.05 -3.90 -4.18
N LEU A 21 -3.72 -3.95 -4.07
CA LEU A 21 -3.05 -4.23 -2.81
C LEU A 21 -3.41 -3.21 -1.73
N ILE A 22 -3.38 -1.93 -2.09
CA ILE A 22 -3.71 -0.87 -1.14
C ILE A 22 -5.17 -0.97 -0.71
N LEU A 23 -6.08 -1.25 -1.64
CA LEU A 23 -7.49 -1.46 -1.30
C LEU A 23 -7.68 -2.63 -0.35
N ASP A 24 -6.97 -3.73 -0.60
CA ASP A 24 -7.03 -4.91 0.28
C ASP A 24 -6.58 -4.56 1.70
N LEU A 25 -5.50 -3.78 1.82
CA LEU A 25 -5.03 -3.32 3.13
C LEU A 25 -6.08 -2.46 3.83
N CYS A 26 -6.76 -1.61 3.10
CA CYS A 26 -7.82 -0.76 3.65
C CYS A 26 -9.00 -1.60 4.14
N HIS A 27 -9.29 -2.72 3.47
CA HIS A 27 -10.39 -3.60 3.84
C HIS A 27 -10.07 -4.49 5.05
N LEU A 28 -8.79 -4.75 5.29
CA LEU A 28 -8.38 -5.54 6.45
C LEU A 28 -8.68 -4.84 7.78
N ASP A 29 -8.55 -3.53 7.79
CA ASP A 29 -8.79 -2.72 8.99
C ASP A 29 -9.26 -1.34 8.53
N LYS A 30 -10.41 -0.91 9.02
CA LYS A 30 -10.98 0.41 8.66
C LYS A 30 -10.03 1.56 8.97
N ASN A 31 -9.17 1.40 9.97
CA ASN A 31 -8.18 2.42 10.33
C ASN A 31 -7.13 2.60 9.23
N ASN A 32 -6.87 1.55 8.46
CA ASN A 32 -5.90 1.60 7.36
C ASN A 32 -6.34 2.58 6.27
N TYR A 33 -7.63 2.68 6.02
CA TYR A 33 -8.15 3.63 5.05
C TYR A 33 -7.74 5.06 5.41
N ALA A 34 -7.96 5.45 6.66
CA ALA A 34 -7.60 6.78 7.14
C ALA A 34 -6.09 7.00 7.09
N ARG A 35 -5.30 5.99 7.46
CA ARG A 35 -3.84 6.07 7.46
C ARG A 35 -3.27 6.24 6.05
N VAL A 36 -3.77 5.46 5.10
CA VAL A 36 -3.33 5.56 3.70
C VAL A 36 -3.67 6.92 3.14
N LYS A 37 -4.89 7.39 3.41
CA LYS A 37 -5.35 8.71 2.98
C LYS A 37 -4.44 9.81 3.51
N ASP A 38 -4.09 9.75 4.81
CA ASP A 38 -3.21 10.72 5.44
C ASP A 38 -1.82 10.70 4.83
N LEU A 39 -1.27 9.52 4.60
CA LEU A 39 0.06 9.38 4.01
C LEU A 39 0.13 9.95 2.60
N ILE A 40 -0.92 9.75 1.82
CA ILE A 40 -0.99 10.31 0.47
C ILE A 40 -1.04 11.83 0.53
N HIS A 41 -1.84 12.39 1.44
CA HIS A 41 -1.98 13.84 1.57
C HIS A 41 -0.72 14.53 2.08
N LYS A 42 0.14 13.81 2.80
CA LYS A 42 1.41 14.35 3.30
C LYS A 42 2.48 14.46 2.22
N ARG A 43 2.32 13.79 1.11
CA ARG A 43 3.30 13.81 0.01
C ARG A 43 3.01 14.98 -0.97
#